data_ed5d395495ab4ce5e9a5c7079d8c7e65
#
_entry.id   ed5d395495ab4ce5e9a5c7079d8c7e65
#
_cell.length_a   1.000
_cell.length_b   1.000
_cell.length_c   1.000
_cell.angle_alpha   90.00
_cell.angle_beta   90.00
_cell.angle_gamma   90.00
#
_symmetry.space_group_name_H-M   'P 1'
#
loop_
_entity.id
_entity.type
_entity.pdbx_description
1 polymer ?
#
loop_
_entity_poly.entity_id
_entity_poly.type
_entity_poly.pdbx_seq_one_letter_code
_entity_poly.pdbx_strand_id
1 'polypeptide(L)'
;MQQVLRQEIWGRLNERNQHFMAVLVGPEGSGKSYTSLKIAELVDPTFTAERVMFNPADFLEQLQEWKAAGETKGKMVVVDEAGVGIGTRSWYEKDQIKLNKVLQVIRDENMGIIFTVPSLKDLDSQARRRLRAYCEMV
;
A
#
# COMPACT_ATOMS: atom_id res chain seq x y z
N MET A 1 -15.77 12.76 7.77
CA MET A 1 -14.73 11.74 7.96
C MET A 1 -13.84 11.54 6.74
N GLN A 2 -14.42 11.32 5.55
CA GLN A 2 -13.62 11.16 4.31
C GLN A 2 -12.72 12.36 4.03
N GLN A 3 -13.20 13.57 4.28
CA GLN A 3 -12.44 14.78 4.05
C GLN A 3 -11.25 14.91 5.00
N VAL A 4 -11.42 14.52 6.26
CA VAL A 4 -10.35 14.53 7.25
C VAL A 4 -9.27 13.51 6.88
N LEU A 5 -9.69 12.30 6.51
CA LEU A 5 -8.78 11.24 6.09
C LEU A 5 -7.97 11.67 4.86
N ARG A 6 -8.65 12.25 3.87
CA ARG A 6 -8.00 12.75 2.66
C ARG A 6 -6.95 13.81 3.01
N GLN A 7 -7.31 14.81 3.80
CA GLN A 7 -6.41 15.90 4.15
C GLN A 7 -5.20 15.40 4.92
N GLU A 8 -5.39 14.49 5.84
CA GLU A 8 -4.29 13.96 6.63
C GLU A 8 -3.30 13.16 5.78
N ILE A 9 -3.78 12.26 4.96
CA ILE A 9 -2.90 11.43 4.10
C ILE A 9 -2.27 12.28 3.01
N TRP A 10 -3.06 13.08 2.32
CA TRP A 10 -2.56 13.96 1.27
C TRP A 10 -1.50 14.92 1.80
N GLY A 11 -1.74 15.50 2.98
CA GLY A 11 -0.81 16.41 3.62
C GLY A 11 0.51 15.74 3.97
N ARG A 12 0.48 14.50 4.45
CA ARG A 12 1.71 13.76 4.72
C ARG A 12 2.55 13.59 3.47
N LEU A 13 1.93 13.20 2.37
CA LEU A 13 2.63 12.89 1.12
C LEU A 13 3.12 14.14 0.41
N ASN A 14 2.32 15.20 0.35
CA ASN A 14 2.56 16.35 -0.51
C ASN A 14 3.12 17.58 0.20
N GLU A 15 2.77 17.79 1.46
CA GLU A 15 3.22 18.96 2.21
C GLU A 15 4.33 18.66 3.20
N ARG A 16 4.20 17.55 3.94
CA ARG A 16 5.14 17.20 5.01
C ARG A 16 6.27 16.28 4.56
N ASN A 17 6.29 15.89 3.29
CA ASN A 17 7.30 15.00 2.72
C ASN A 17 7.47 13.71 3.54
N GLN A 18 6.36 13.10 3.90
CA GLN A 18 6.34 11.86 4.66
C GLN A 18 5.60 10.79 3.88
N HIS A 19 6.08 9.55 3.95
CA HIS A 19 5.35 8.42 3.37
C HIS A 19 4.14 8.08 4.24
N PHE A 20 3.25 7.28 3.67
CA PHE A 20 2.09 6.75 4.38
C PHE A 20 1.98 5.25 4.12
N MET A 21 1.76 4.48 5.17
CA MET A 21 1.55 3.04 5.06
C MET A 21 0.39 2.63 5.96
N ALA A 22 -0.58 1.95 5.36
CA ALA A 22 -1.74 1.44 6.05
C ALA A 22 -1.98 -0.02 5.72
N VAL A 23 -2.67 -0.72 6.61
CA VAL A 23 -3.11 -2.08 6.37
C VAL A 23 -4.60 -2.20 6.70
N LEU A 24 -5.34 -2.85 5.82
CA LEU A 24 -6.72 -3.24 6.05
C LEU A 24 -6.75 -4.74 6.30
N VAL A 25 -7.23 -5.11 7.47
CA VAL A 25 -7.24 -6.50 7.93
C VAL A 25 -8.69 -6.98 8.04
N GLY A 26 -8.95 -8.20 7.63
CA GLY A 26 -10.26 -8.80 7.76
C GLY A 26 -10.45 -9.99 6.85
N PRO A 27 -11.50 -10.80 7.09
CA PRO A 27 -11.76 -11.98 6.28
C PRO A 27 -12.17 -11.62 4.85
N GLU A 28 -12.15 -12.60 3.97
CA GLU A 28 -12.67 -12.42 2.61
C GLU A 28 -14.10 -11.94 2.67
N GLY A 29 -14.47 -11.08 1.72
CA GLY A 29 -15.81 -10.52 1.66
C GLY A 29 -16.09 -9.40 2.67
N SER A 30 -15.08 -8.96 3.44
CA SER A 30 -15.24 -7.87 4.40
C SER A 30 -15.17 -6.47 3.76
N GLY A 31 -14.88 -6.37 2.47
CA GLY A 31 -14.78 -5.10 1.77
C GLY A 31 -13.40 -4.44 1.80
N LYS A 32 -12.34 -5.18 2.15
CA LYS A 32 -10.97 -4.66 2.21
C LYS A 32 -10.53 -4.05 0.90
N SER A 33 -10.66 -4.79 -0.19
CA SER A 33 -10.22 -4.34 -1.51
C SER A 33 -10.94 -3.07 -1.92
N TYR A 34 -12.27 -3.06 -1.80
CA TYR A 34 -13.08 -1.90 -2.14
C TYR A 34 -12.67 -0.66 -1.33
N THR A 35 -12.51 -0.84 -0.01
CA THR A 35 -12.14 0.27 0.88
C THR A 35 -10.74 0.80 0.55
N SER A 36 -9.78 -0.07 0.27
CA SER A 36 -8.43 0.34 -0.11
C SER A 36 -8.42 1.17 -1.38
N LEU A 37 -9.19 0.75 -2.38
CA LEU A 37 -9.30 1.50 -3.64
C LEU A 37 -9.95 2.86 -3.43
N LYS A 38 -10.98 2.94 -2.60
CA LYS A 38 -11.65 4.19 -2.28
C LYS A 38 -10.72 5.18 -1.57
N ILE A 39 -9.94 4.71 -0.62
CA ILE A 39 -8.97 5.56 0.07
C ILE A 39 -7.90 6.06 -0.91
N ALA A 40 -7.39 5.18 -1.74
CA ALA A 40 -6.38 5.56 -2.74
C ALA A 40 -6.91 6.62 -3.71
N GLU A 41 -8.12 6.46 -4.21
CA GLU A 41 -8.75 7.43 -5.11
C GLU A 41 -9.00 8.79 -4.44
N LEU A 42 -9.36 8.77 -3.16
CA LEU A 42 -9.58 10.01 -2.40
C LEU A 42 -8.30 10.82 -2.24
N VAL A 43 -7.19 10.15 -1.98
CA VAL A 43 -5.90 10.80 -1.74
C VAL A 43 -5.21 11.18 -3.03
N ASP A 44 -5.25 10.32 -4.02
CA ASP A 44 -4.55 10.48 -5.29
C ASP A 44 -5.56 10.45 -6.45
N PRO A 45 -5.95 11.62 -6.97
CA PRO A 45 -6.90 11.67 -8.09
C PRO A 45 -6.40 10.99 -9.37
N THR A 46 -5.09 10.73 -9.47
CA THR A 46 -4.51 10.03 -10.63
C THR A 46 -4.47 8.53 -10.43
N PHE A 47 -4.96 8.01 -9.29
CA PHE A 47 -4.95 6.58 -9.00
C PHE A 47 -5.79 5.81 -10.02
N THR A 48 -5.21 4.73 -10.55
CA THR A 48 -5.88 3.82 -11.48
C THR A 48 -5.58 2.38 -11.09
N ALA A 49 -6.26 1.43 -11.74
CA ALA A 49 -6.06 0.00 -11.51
C ALA A 49 -4.62 -0.46 -11.77
N GLU A 50 -3.86 0.28 -12.57
CA GLU A 50 -2.44 -0.01 -12.81
C GLU A 50 -1.59 0.08 -11.56
N ARG A 51 -2.08 0.78 -10.54
CA ARG A 51 -1.37 0.94 -9.26
C ARG A 51 -1.84 -0.07 -8.21
N VAL A 52 -2.61 -1.07 -8.61
CA VAL A 52 -2.98 -2.21 -7.77
C VAL A 52 -2.06 -3.38 -8.12
N MET A 53 -1.33 -3.86 -7.13
CA MET A 53 -0.31 -4.89 -7.33
C MET A 53 -0.63 -6.15 -6.56
N PHE A 54 -0.24 -7.28 -7.15
CA PHE A 54 -0.47 -8.61 -6.58
C PHE A 54 0.81 -9.39 -6.37
N ASN A 55 1.95 -8.89 -6.86
CA ASN A 55 3.23 -9.59 -6.82
C ASN A 55 4.37 -8.61 -6.54
N PRO A 56 5.23 -8.87 -5.52
CA PRO A 56 6.30 -7.93 -5.15
C PRO A 56 7.36 -7.70 -6.22
N ALA A 57 7.66 -8.73 -7.02
CA ALA A 57 8.66 -8.59 -8.08
C ALA A 57 8.20 -7.60 -9.14
N ASP A 58 6.98 -7.76 -9.61
CA ASP A 58 6.38 -6.86 -10.62
C ASP A 58 6.20 -5.47 -10.04
N PHE A 59 5.84 -5.39 -8.76
CA PHE A 59 5.66 -4.13 -8.07
C PHE A 59 6.95 -3.32 -7.99
N LEU A 60 8.05 -3.96 -7.61
CA LEU A 60 9.34 -3.27 -7.51
C LEU A 60 9.79 -2.72 -8.85
N GLU A 61 9.67 -3.52 -9.91
CA GLU A 61 10.01 -3.10 -11.27
C GLU A 61 9.18 -1.90 -11.70
N GLN A 62 7.87 -1.95 -11.46
CA GLN A 62 6.96 -0.87 -11.80
C GLN A 62 7.26 0.41 -11.00
N LEU A 63 7.60 0.28 -9.73
CA LEU A 63 8.00 1.43 -8.90
C LEU A 63 9.25 2.11 -9.45
N GLN A 64 10.22 1.33 -9.90
CA GLN A 64 11.44 1.87 -10.46
C GLN A 64 11.18 2.64 -11.75
N GLU A 65 10.27 2.15 -12.58
CA GLU A 65 9.85 2.84 -13.80
C GLU A 65 9.15 4.17 -13.47
N TRP A 66 8.25 4.16 -12.51
CA TRP A 66 7.55 5.38 -12.08
C TRP A 66 8.54 6.40 -11.48
N LYS A 67 9.50 5.91 -10.71
CA LYS A 67 10.54 6.77 -10.13
C LYS A 67 11.37 7.45 -11.22
N ALA A 68 11.78 6.70 -12.23
CA ALA A 68 12.54 7.24 -13.36
C ALA A 68 11.73 8.27 -14.15
N ALA A 69 10.41 8.12 -14.21
CA ALA A 69 9.51 9.05 -14.88
C ALA A 69 9.12 10.26 -14.02
N GLY A 70 9.52 10.30 -12.75
CA GLY A 70 9.14 11.38 -11.83
C GLY A 70 7.68 11.31 -11.35
N GLU A 71 7.06 10.14 -11.43
CA GLU A 71 5.63 9.93 -11.13
C GLU A 71 5.44 9.17 -9.82
N THR A 72 6.06 9.62 -8.74
CA THR A 72 6.02 8.90 -7.47
C THR A 72 5.47 9.75 -6.32
N LYS A 73 5.92 10.98 -6.17
CA LYS A 73 5.54 11.80 -5.02
C LYS A 73 4.03 12.02 -4.96
N GLY A 74 3.45 11.75 -3.81
CA GLY A 74 2.02 11.93 -3.58
C GLY A 74 1.13 10.84 -4.15
N LYS A 75 1.72 9.84 -4.81
CA LYS A 75 0.98 8.77 -5.45
C LYS A 75 0.64 7.65 -4.47
N MET A 76 -0.53 7.05 -4.68
CA MET A 76 -0.98 5.92 -3.87
C MET A 76 -0.86 4.62 -4.66
N VAL A 77 -0.50 3.56 -3.95
CA VAL A 77 -0.48 2.20 -4.49
C VAL A 77 -1.20 1.26 -3.53
N VAL A 78 -1.78 0.22 -4.05
CA VAL A 78 -2.49 -0.81 -3.27
C VAL A 78 -1.88 -2.16 -3.56
N VAL A 79 -1.52 -2.89 -2.51
CA VAL A 79 -1.12 -4.29 -2.61
C VAL A 79 -2.29 -5.13 -2.13
N ASP A 80 -3.00 -5.74 -3.07
CA ASP A 80 -4.24 -6.46 -2.80
C ASP A 80 -4.02 -7.96 -2.82
N GLU A 81 -4.23 -8.57 -1.67
CA GLU A 81 -4.10 -10.01 -1.50
C GLU A 81 -5.23 -10.79 -2.15
N ALA A 82 -6.43 -10.22 -2.24
CA ALA A 82 -7.61 -10.91 -2.73
C ALA A 82 -7.46 -11.44 -4.16
N GLY A 83 -6.57 -10.85 -4.96
CA GLY A 83 -6.31 -11.29 -6.32
C GLY A 83 -5.33 -12.46 -6.44
N VAL A 84 -4.65 -12.83 -5.38
CA VAL A 84 -3.56 -13.82 -5.44
C VAL A 84 -4.04 -15.24 -5.17
N GLY A 85 -5.08 -15.44 -4.40
CA GLY A 85 -5.67 -16.75 -4.11
C GLY A 85 -4.77 -17.74 -3.36
N ILE A 86 -3.52 -17.41 -3.14
CA ILE A 86 -2.54 -18.26 -2.48
C ILE A 86 -1.86 -17.44 -1.39
N GLY A 87 -1.76 -18.03 -0.21
CA GLY A 87 -1.33 -17.40 1.01
C GLY A 87 -0.32 -16.27 0.85
N THR A 88 -0.75 -15.08 1.13
CA THR A 88 0.03 -13.86 1.20
C THR A 88 1.28 -14.05 2.07
N ARG A 89 1.17 -14.90 3.08
CA ARG A 89 2.28 -15.24 3.96
C ARG A 89 3.45 -15.84 3.18
N SER A 90 3.16 -16.77 2.23
CA SER A 90 4.18 -17.34 1.37
C SER A 90 4.87 -16.28 0.52
N TRP A 91 4.12 -15.32 0.04
CA TRP A 91 4.59 -14.18 -0.72
C TRP A 91 5.57 -13.32 0.12
N TYR A 92 5.18 -12.96 1.33
CA TYR A 92 6.03 -12.16 2.22
C TYR A 92 7.28 -12.91 2.67
N GLU A 93 7.19 -14.21 2.90
CA GLU A 93 8.34 -15.02 3.31
C GLU A 93 9.36 -15.22 2.18
N LYS A 94 8.89 -15.51 0.96
CA LYS A 94 9.77 -15.78 -0.18
C LYS A 94 10.42 -14.52 -0.75
N ASP A 95 9.68 -13.42 -0.76
CA ASP A 95 10.11 -12.19 -1.42
C ASP A 95 10.34 -11.06 -0.43
N GLN A 96 10.74 -11.38 0.79
CA GLN A 96 10.94 -10.39 1.84
C GLN A 96 11.97 -9.32 1.46
N ILE A 97 13.04 -9.72 0.77
CA ILE A 97 14.07 -8.77 0.31
C ILE A 97 13.46 -7.77 -0.68
N LYS A 98 12.65 -8.26 -1.61
CA LYS A 98 11.97 -7.39 -2.59
C LYS A 98 10.93 -6.50 -1.93
N LEU A 99 10.19 -7.05 -0.98
CA LEU A 99 9.22 -6.27 -0.21
C LEU A 99 9.91 -5.14 0.55
N ASN A 100 11.03 -5.42 1.19
CA ASN A 100 11.78 -4.37 1.90
C ASN A 100 12.28 -3.28 0.97
N LYS A 101 12.70 -3.63 -0.25
CA LYS A 101 13.07 -2.64 -1.26
C LYS A 101 11.89 -1.79 -1.71
N VAL A 102 10.71 -2.40 -1.88
CA VAL A 102 9.47 -1.69 -2.18
C VAL A 102 9.18 -0.66 -1.09
N LEU A 103 9.23 -1.09 0.18
CA LEU A 103 8.95 -0.21 1.31
C LEU A 103 9.96 0.95 1.39
N GLN A 104 11.21 0.69 1.03
CA GLN A 104 12.25 1.71 1.00
C GLN A 104 11.93 2.78 -0.06
N VAL A 105 11.54 2.38 -1.27
CA VAL A 105 11.15 3.31 -2.33
C VAL A 105 9.93 4.13 -1.92
N ILE A 106 8.91 3.49 -1.36
CA ILE A 106 7.70 4.17 -0.87
C ILE A 106 8.09 5.28 0.11
N ARG A 107 8.98 4.97 1.04
CA ARG A 107 9.44 5.94 2.04
C ARG A 107 10.23 7.08 1.41
N ASP A 108 11.20 6.76 0.56
CA ASP A 108 12.10 7.75 -0.02
C ASP A 108 11.38 8.68 -0.99
N GLU A 109 10.35 8.17 -1.67
CA GLU A 109 9.61 8.92 -2.68
C GLU A 109 8.34 9.58 -2.14
N ASN A 110 8.08 9.50 -0.85
CA ASN A 110 6.88 10.08 -0.22
C ASN A 110 5.59 9.60 -0.87
N MET A 111 5.49 8.29 -1.06
CA MET A 111 4.30 7.63 -1.59
C MET A 111 3.45 7.07 -0.46
N GLY A 112 2.20 6.73 -0.80
CA GLY A 112 1.31 6.00 0.09
C GLY A 112 1.08 4.58 -0.40
N ILE A 113 1.07 3.62 0.52
CA ILE A 113 0.80 2.23 0.22
C ILE A 113 -0.26 1.69 1.19
N ILE A 114 -1.20 0.94 0.64
CA ILE A 114 -2.23 0.26 1.43
C ILE A 114 -2.14 -1.23 1.13
N PHE A 115 -1.98 -2.02 2.18
CA PHE A 115 -2.02 -3.49 2.08
C PHE A 115 -3.39 -3.98 2.50
N THR A 116 -3.88 -5.02 1.84
CA THR A 116 -5.04 -5.78 2.31
C THR A 116 -4.58 -7.18 2.67
N VAL A 117 -4.80 -7.59 3.90
CA VAL A 117 -4.36 -8.90 4.40
C VAL A 117 -5.45 -9.53 5.27
N PRO A 118 -5.52 -10.86 5.37
CA PRO A 118 -6.50 -11.51 6.24
C PRO A 118 -6.13 -11.37 7.72
N SER A 119 -4.85 -11.22 8.04
CA SER A 119 -4.36 -11.09 9.42
C SER A 119 -3.07 -10.31 9.45
N LEU A 120 -2.82 -9.55 10.51
CA LEU A 120 -1.53 -8.86 10.74
C LEU A 120 -0.36 -9.83 10.80
N LYS A 121 -0.59 -11.09 11.10
CA LYS A 121 0.45 -12.12 11.11
C LYS A 121 1.06 -12.34 9.74
N ASP A 122 0.35 -11.95 8.68
CA ASP A 122 0.83 -12.08 7.31
C ASP A 122 1.86 -11.04 6.93
N LEU A 123 2.01 -9.98 7.72
CA LEU A 123 3.06 -8.99 7.55
C LEU A 123 4.24 -9.29 8.46
N ASP A 124 5.46 -9.09 7.94
CA ASP A 124 6.64 -9.26 8.77
C ASP A 124 6.79 -8.11 9.78
N SER A 125 7.75 -8.25 10.70
CA SER A 125 7.97 -7.27 11.76
C SER A 125 8.44 -5.91 11.24
N GLN A 126 9.21 -5.89 10.15
CA GLN A 126 9.68 -4.64 9.57
C GLN A 126 8.54 -3.83 8.94
N ALA A 127 7.67 -4.52 8.19
CA ALA A 127 6.49 -3.88 7.62
C ALA A 127 5.58 -3.32 8.70
N ARG A 128 5.35 -4.09 9.78
CA ARG A 128 4.51 -3.65 10.90
C ARG A 128 5.05 -2.39 11.58
N ARG A 129 6.36 -2.27 11.73
CA ARG A 129 6.97 -1.09 12.35
C ARG A 129 6.77 0.19 11.55
N ARG A 130 6.55 0.08 10.25
CA ARG A 130 6.36 1.21 9.35
C ARG A 130 4.91 1.62 9.18
N LEU A 131 3.98 0.84 9.74
CA LEU A 131 2.56 1.15 9.64
C LEU A 131 2.22 2.46 10.34
N ARG A 132 1.41 3.28 9.67
CA ARG A 132 0.86 4.52 10.21
C ARG A 132 -0.63 4.42 10.50
N ALA A 133 -1.28 3.43 9.89
CA ALA A 133 -2.69 3.21 10.11
C ALA A 133 -3.00 1.72 10.04
N TYR A 134 -3.95 1.31 10.83
CA TYR A 134 -4.44 -0.05 10.89
C TYR A 134 -5.95 0.01 10.96
N CYS A 135 -6.61 -0.77 10.11
CA CYS A 135 -8.06 -0.84 10.10
C CYS A 135 -8.50 -2.28 10.03
N GLU A 136 -9.27 -2.72 11.01
CA GLU A 136 -9.84 -4.06 11.03
C GLU A 136 -11.25 -4.00 10.44
N MET A 137 -11.47 -4.81 9.40
CA MET A 137 -12.76 -4.92 8.76
C MET A 137 -13.53 -6.08 9.37
N VAL A 138 -14.74 -5.83 9.72
CA VAL A 138 -15.60 -6.81 10.41
C VAL A 138 -16.58 -7.47 9.44
#